data_0f71e9720358b0d85dafee16674814f5
#
_entry.id   0f71e9720358b0d85dafee16674814f5
#
_cell.length_a   1.000
_cell.length_b   1.000
_cell.length_c   1.000
_cell.angle_alpha   90.00
_cell.angle_beta   90.00
_cell.angle_gamma   90.00
#
_symmetry.space_group_name_H-M   'P 1'
#
loop_
_entity.id
_entity.type
_entity.pdbx_description
1 polymer ?
#
loop_
_entity_poly.entity_id
_entity_poly.type
_entity_poly.pdbx_seq_one_letter_code
_entity_poly.pdbx_strand_id
1 'polypeptide(L)'
;DSDLRERLALDIREILRQRKTTTLFVTHDQHEAFVIGEHVAVMNEGAIMQWDMPYNLYHEPANRFVADFIGQGRLIDGVLASHESVQTSLGLLAGNRSYEWPPETRVDVLLRPDDVLLDVEEGMDCLITDRHFKGAQIMYTLRTPGGDELLSLVPSHLDINIGQKVKVGVDAEHLIVFRQ
;
A
#
# COMPACT_ATOMS: atom_id res chain seq x y z
N ASP A 1 -14.19 19.40 9.44
CA ASP A 1 -12.94 19.42 10.24
C ASP A 1 -12.47 17.97 10.41
N SER A 2 -11.35 17.63 9.78
CA SER A 2 -10.79 16.27 9.78
C SER A 2 -10.44 15.82 11.21
N ASP A 3 -9.87 16.71 12.01
CA ASP A 3 -9.45 16.41 13.38
C ASP A 3 -10.64 16.10 14.29
N LEU A 4 -11.79 16.76 14.05
CA LEU A 4 -13.01 16.48 14.80
C LEU A 4 -13.57 15.10 14.45
N ARG A 5 -13.54 14.70 13.17
CA ARG A 5 -13.99 13.38 12.73
C ARG A 5 -13.12 12.27 13.32
N GLU A 6 -11.80 12.46 13.30
CA GLU A 6 -10.87 11.48 13.87
C GLU A 6 -11.09 11.30 15.38
N ARG A 7 -11.21 12.41 16.13
CA ARG A 7 -11.52 12.36 17.57
C ARG A 7 -12.85 11.66 17.83
N LEU A 8 -13.90 12.00 17.07
CA LEU A 8 -15.21 11.37 17.24
C LEU A 8 -15.15 9.85 16.95
N ALA A 9 -14.42 9.43 15.94
CA ALA A 9 -14.23 8.02 15.62
C ALA A 9 -13.53 7.28 16.78
N LEU A 10 -12.50 7.87 17.37
CA LEU A 10 -11.80 7.32 18.53
C LEU A 10 -12.71 7.24 19.77
N ASP A 11 -13.50 8.28 20.03
CA ASP A 11 -14.45 8.30 21.15
C ASP A 11 -15.53 7.22 20.98
N ILE A 12 -16.08 7.07 19.78
CA ILE A 12 -17.04 6.01 19.46
C ILE A 12 -16.42 4.63 19.71
N ARG A 13 -15.23 4.38 19.19
CA ARG A 13 -14.52 3.12 19.40
C ARG A 13 -14.35 2.80 20.88
N GLU A 14 -13.91 3.79 21.66
CA GLU A 14 -13.70 3.62 23.12
C GLU A 14 -15.00 3.28 23.86
N ILE A 15 -16.09 4.00 23.56
CA ILE A 15 -17.41 3.74 24.15
C ILE A 15 -17.90 2.32 23.81
N LEU A 16 -17.77 1.88 22.55
CA LEU A 16 -18.19 0.55 22.12
C LEU A 16 -17.38 -0.55 22.83
N ARG A 17 -16.07 -0.37 22.95
CA ARG A 17 -15.20 -1.32 23.67
C ARG A 17 -15.53 -1.42 25.15
N GLN A 18 -15.71 -0.29 25.84
CA GLN A 18 -16.08 -0.26 27.26
C GLN A 18 -17.41 -0.95 27.53
N ARG A 19 -18.38 -0.75 26.63
CA ARG A 19 -19.71 -1.35 26.74
C ARG A 19 -19.78 -2.79 26.22
N LYS A 20 -18.73 -3.30 25.61
CA LYS A 20 -18.67 -4.64 24.96
C LYS A 20 -19.86 -4.86 24.00
N THR A 21 -20.20 -3.83 23.23
CA THR A 21 -21.36 -3.85 22.34
C THR A 21 -20.91 -4.29 20.95
N THR A 22 -21.51 -5.37 20.44
CA THR A 22 -21.36 -5.75 19.03
C THR A 22 -22.07 -4.72 18.16
N THR A 23 -21.35 -4.14 17.22
CA THR A 23 -21.84 -3.05 16.37
C THR A 23 -21.53 -3.32 14.92
N LEU A 24 -22.50 -3.11 14.05
CA LEU A 24 -22.29 -3.03 12.62
C LEU A 24 -22.32 -1.55 12.24
N PHE A 25 -21.18 -1.08 11.72
CA PHE A 25 -21.02 0.30 11.26
C PHE A 25 -20.84 0.32 9.75
N VAL A 26 -21.63 1.16 9.05
CA VAL A 26 -21.57 1.31 7.60
C VAL A 26 -21.11 2.72 7.27
N THR A 27 -20.01 2.82 6.56
CA THR A 27 -19.44 4.10 6.12
C THR A 27 -18.82 3.97 4.73
N HIS A 28 -18.66 5.07 4.03
CA HIS A 28 -17.83 5.15 2.82
C HIS A 28 -16.46 5.79 3.10
N ASP A 29 -16.20 6.19 4.34
CA ASP A 29 -14.92 6.74 4.76
C ASP A 29 -14.01 5.62 5.28
N GLN A 30 -12.92 5.36 4.56
CA GLN A 30 -11.96 4.30 4.91
C GLN A 30 -11.26 4.59 6.24
N HIS A 31 -11.00 5.87 6.53
CA HIS A 31 -10.35 6.25 7.78
C HIS A 31 -11.23 5.94 8.98
N GLU A 32 -12.53 6.29 8.91
CA GLU A 32 -13.50 5.93 9.94
C GLU A 32 -13.58 4.41 10.12
N ALA A 33 -13.67 3.66 9.01
CA ALA A 33 -13.72 2.20 9.06
C ALA A 33 -12.50 1.61 9.77
N PHE A 34 -11.30 2.11 9.49
CA PHE A 34 -10.06 1.61 10.07
C PHE A 34 -9.85 2.00 11.53
N VAL A 35 -10.35 3.17 11.92
CA VAL A 35 -10.28 3.61 13.31
C VAL A 35 -11.27 2.87 14.19
N ILE A 36 -12.52 2.69 13.74
CA ILE A 36 -13.61 2.14 14.56
C ILE A 36 -13.63 0.60 14.51
N GLY A 37 -13.44 0.02 13.30
CA GLY A 37 -13.65 -1.41 13.06
C GLY A 37 -12.53 -2.30 13.59
N GLU A 38 -12.86 -3.36 14.31
CA GLU A 38 -11.94 -4.46 14.59
C GLU A 38 -11.76 -5.33 13.35
N HIS A 39 -12.85 -5.50 12.58
CA HIS A 39 -12.87 -6.11 11.26
C HIS A 39 -13.61 -5.19 10.30
N VAL A 40 -13.15 -5.14 9.07
CA VAL A 40 -13.74 -4.31 8.02
C VAL A 40 -14.08 -5.19 6.82
N ALA A 41 -15.31 -5.02 6.30
CA ALA A 41 -15.74 -5.64 5.06
C ALA A 41 -15.66 -4.64 3.91
N VAL A 42 -14.90 -4.96 2.87
CA VAL A 42 -14.91 -4.21 1.62
C VAL A 42 -16.00 -4.81 0.72
N MET A 43 -16.94 -3.98 0.30
CA MET A 43 -18.05 -4.40 -0.54
C MET A 43 -17.96 -3.78 -1.93
N ASN A 44 -18.30 -4.57 -2.95
CA ASN A 44 -18.48 -4.12 -4.32
C ASN A 44 -19.66 -4.84 -4.97
N GLU A 45 -20.52 -4.09 -5.65
CA GLU A 45 -21.69 -4.63 -6.39
C GLU A 45 -22.54 -5.62 -5.57
N GLY A 46 -22.71 -5.34 -4.27
CA GLY A 46 -23.50 -6.18 -3.36
C GLY A 46 -22.80 -7.42 -2.82
N ALA A 47 -21.54 -7.66 -3.20
CA ALA A 47 -20.70 -8.76 -2.70
C ALA A 47 -19.62 -8.28 -1.75
N ILE A 48 -19.29 -9.09 -0.75
CA ILE A 48 -18.12 -8.86 0.12
C ILE A 48 -16.88 -9.36 -0.63
N MET A 49 -15.98 -8.43 -0.96
CA MET A 49 -14.73 -8.73 -1.67
C MET A 49 -13.64 -9.24 -0.73
N GLN A 50 -13.61 -8.72 0.50
CA GLN A 50 -12.75 -9.18 1.58
C GLN A 50 -13.34 -8.75 2.93
N TRP A 51 -13.18 -9.58 3.94
CA TRP A 51 -13.52 -9.29 5.34
C TRP A 51 -12.31 -9.62 6.18
N ASP A 52 -11.67 -8.62 6.77
CA ASP A 52 -10.44 -8.82 7.53
C ASP A 52 -10.18 -7.66 8.51
N MET A 53 -9.10 -7.76 9.28
CA MET A 53 -8.58 -6.63 10.06
C MET A 53 -8.07 -5.53 9.10
N PRO A 54 -8.15 -4.24 9.50
CA PRO A 54 -7.64 -3.12 8.70
C PRO A 54 -6.21 -3.33 8.17
N TYR A 55 -5.33 -3.84 9.00
CA TYR A 55 -3.95 -4.16 8.64
C TYR A 55 -3.87 -5.12 7.44
N ASN A 56 -4.61 -6.22 7.49
CA ASN A 56 -4.59 -7.23 6.43
C ASN A 56 -5.21 -6.72 5.13
N LEU A 57 -6.26 -5.87 5.21
CA LEU A 57 -6.84 -5.24 4.02
C LEU A 57 -5.82 -4.38 3.26
N TYR A 58 -4.89 -3.74 3.96
CA TYR A 58 -3.85 -2.91 3.37
C TYR A 58 -2.67 -3.75 2.86
N HIS A 59 -2.14 -4.66 3.70
CA HIS A 59 -0.93 -5.42 3.42
C HIS A 59 -1.17 -6.76 2.70
N GLU A 60 -2.41 -7.28 2.74
CA GLU A 60 -2.79 -8.56 2.15
C GLU A 60 -4.12 -8.49 1.39
N PRO A 61 -4.30 -7.54 0.47
CA PRO A 61 -5.55 -7.42 -0.29
C PRO A 61 -5.80 -8.69 -1.11
N ALA A 62 -7.04 -9.22 -1.03
CA ALA A 62 -7.42 -10.46 -1.68
C ALA A 62 -7.45 -10.36 -3.21
N ASN A 63 -7.62 -9.17 -3.76
CA ASN A 63 -7.68 -8.92 -5.20
C ASN A 63 -7.33 -7.46 -5.52
N ARG A 64 -7.18 -7.14 -6.82
CA ARG A 64 -6.84 -5.80 -7.30
C ARG A 64 -7.87 -4.74 -6.88
N PHE A 65 -9.15 -5.08 -6.87
CA PHE A 65 -10.20 -4.14 -6.45
C PHE A 65 -9.98 -3.68 -5.01
N VAL A 66 -9.75 -4.63 -4.08
CA VAL A 66 -9.46 -4.29 -2.68
C VAL A 66 -8.17 -3.49 -2.56
N ALA A 67 -7.13 -3.88 -3.31
CA ALA A 67 -5.85 -3.17 -3.32
C ALA A 67 -5.99 -1.70 -3.73
N ASP A 68 -6.72 -1.44 -4.82
CA ASP A 68 -6.96 -0.09 -5.34
C ASP A 68 -7.91 0.72 -4.45
N PHE A 69 -8.92 0.03 -3.87
CA PHE A 69 -9.90 0.68 -3.01
C PHE A 69 -9.30 1.12 -1.66
N ILE A 70 -8.46 0.27 -1.05
CA ILE A 70 -7.96 0.47 0.33
C ILE A 70 -6.79 1.44 0.42
N GLY A 71 -6.02 1.63 -0.63
CA GLY A 71 -4.87 2.51 -0.52
C GLY A 71 -4.19 2.82 -1.85
N GLN A 72 -3.39 3.86 -1.82
CA GLN A 72 -2.56 4.20 -2.97
C GLN A 72 -1.44 3.17 -3.16
N GLY A 73 -1.08 2.93 -4.40
CA GLY A 73 0.03 2.06 -4.79
C GLY A 73 0.21 2.10 -6.29
N ARG A 74 1.23 1.39 -6.77
CA ARG A 74 1.47 1.20 -8.19
C ARG A 74 1.67 -0.27 -8.48
N LEU A 75 1.05 -0.73 -9.54
CA LEU A 75 1.29 -2.07 -10.08
C LEU A 75 2.47 -1.99 -11.06
N ILE A 76 3.44 -2.86 -10.89
CA ILE A 76 4.55 -3.04 -11.82
C ILE A 76 4.54 -4.47 -12.36
N ASP A 77 4.95 -4.60 -13.62
CA ASP A 77 5.05 -5.91 -14.25
C ASP A 77 6.17 -6.75 -13.61
N GLY A 78 5.90 -8.04 -13.45
CA GLY A 78 6.87 -8.99 -12.93
C GLY A 78 6.67 -10.39 -13.49
N VAL A 79 7.67 -11.22 -13.24
CA VAL A 79 7.64 -12.66 -13.56
C VAL A 79 8.09 -13.42 -12.31
N LEU A 80 7.34 -14.43 -11.90
CA LEU A 80 7.75 -15.29 -10.79
C LEU A 80 9.09 -15.97 -11.12
N ALA A 81 10.12 -15.64 -10.34
CA ALA A 81 11.41 -16.30 -10.42
C ALA A 81 11.45 -17.59 -9.58
N SER A 82 10.67 -17.61 -8.50
CA SER A 82 10.43 -18.77 -7.65
C SER A 82 9.04 -18.65 -7.02
N HIS A 83 8.68 -19.60 -6.15
CA HIS A 83 7.43 -19.51 -5.38
C HIS A 83 7.41 -18.34 -4.37
N GLU A 84 8.53 -17.70 -4.07
CA GLU A 84 8.66 -16.67 -3.04
C GLU A 84 9.27 -15.37 -3.59
N SER A 85 9.60 -15.32 -4.88
CA SER A 85 10.27 -14.15 -5.47
C SER A 85 9.78 -13.82 -6.86
N VAL A 86 9.80 -12.53 -7.18
CA VAL A 86 9.36 -11.98 -8.45
C VAL A 86 10.48 -11.15 -9.05
N GLN A 87 10.84 -11.43 -10.29
CA GLN A 87 11.73 -10.59 -11.08
C GLN A 87 10.93 -9.43 -11.67
N THR A 88 11.35 -8.21 -11.39
CA THR A 88 10.72 -6.97 -11.85
C THR A 88 11.74 -6.04 -12.51
N SER A 89 11.27 -4.89 -13.00
CA SER A 89 12.15 -3.81 -13.47
C SER A 89 13.04 -3.23 -12.36
N LEU A 90 12.62 -3.36 -11.09
CA LEU A 90 13.38 -2.92 -9.90
C LEU A 90 14.36 -3.97 -9.36
N GLY A 91 14.47 -5.11 -10.02
CA GLY A 91 15.29 -6.24 -9.57
C GLY A 91 14.45 -7.40 -9.04
N LEU A 92 15.11 -8.32 -8.35
CA LEU A 92 14.47 -9.47 -7.71
C LEU A 92 13.87 -9.03 -6.37
N LEU A 93 12.54 -9.09 -6.27
CA LEU A 93 11.82 -8.82 -5.03
C LEU A 93 11.41 -10.15 -4.39
N ALA A 94 11.63 -10.28 -3.10
CA ALA A 94 11.23 -11.43 -2.31
C ALA A 94 10.44 -10.97 -1.09
N GLY A 95 9.36 -11.68 -0.79
CA GLY A 95 8.51 -11.42 0.37
C GLY A 95 8.39 -12.62 1.30
N ASN A 96 7.54 -12.51 2.28
CA ASN A 96 7.28 -13.56 3.28
C ASN A 96 6.17 -14.54 2.89
N ARG A 97 5.69 -14.49 1.63
CA ARG A 97 4.61 -15.36 1.11
C ARG A 97 5.13 -16.30 0.04
N SER A 98 4.50 -17.47 -0.03
CA SER A 98 4.70 -18.42 -1.11
C SER A 98 3.48 -18.44 -2.03
N TYR A 99 3.72 -18.43 -3.33
CA TYR A 99 2.69 -18.43 -4.38
C TYR A 99 2.55 -19.83 -4.95
N GLU A 100 1.29 -20.27 -5.15
CA GLU A 100 0.98 -21.60 -5.72
C GLU A 100 1.23 -21.67 -7.24
N TRP A 101 1.48 -20.53 -7.89
CA TRP A 101 1.72 -20.47 -9.34
C TRP A 101 3.13 -20.91 -9.69
N PRO A 102 3.31 -21.57 -10.86
CA PRO A 102 4.65 -22.00 -11.28
C PRO A 102 5.56 -20.80 -11.58
N PRO A 103 6.89 -20.96 -11.47
CA PRO A 103 7.86 -20.02 -12.03
C PRO A 103 7.54 -19.65 -13.48
N GLU A 104 7.99 -18.52 -13.98
CA GLU A 104 7.68 -17.92 -15.29
C GLU A 104 6.23 -17.42 -15.44
N THR A 105 5.39 -17.50 -14.38
CA THR A 105 4.05 -16.86 -14.40
C THR A 105 4.20 -15.34 -14.42
N ARG A 106 3.50 -14.68 -15.36
CA ARG A 106 3.41 -13.22 -15.41
C ARG A 106 2.48 -12.72 -14.32
N VAL A 107 2.92 -11.68 -13.64
CA VAL A 107 2.23 -11.13 -12.47
C VAL A 107 2.35 -9.62 -12.45
N ASP A 108 1.43 -8.98 -11.74
CA ASP A 108 1.56 -7.59 -11.31
C ASP A 108 1.96 -7.57 -9.83
N VAL A 109 2.98 -6.82 -9.51
CA VAL A 109 3.43 -6.57 -8.15
C VAL A 109 2.89 -5.22 -7.71
N LEU A 110 2.12 -5.19 -6.63
CA LEU A 110 1.71 -3.95 -5.99
C LEU A 110 2.82 -3.47 -5.07
N LEU A 111 3.26 -2.23 -5.29
CA LEU A 111 4.13 -1.50 -4.38
C LEU A 111 3.34 -0.38 -3.70
N ARG A 112 3.29 -0.44 -2.38
CA ARG A 112 2.74 0.63 -1.56
C ARG A 112 3.76 1.76 -1.41
N PRO A 113 3.32 3.00 -1.11
CA PRO A 113 4.25 4.11 -0.95
C PRO A 113 5.25 3.94 0.20
N ASP A 114 4.90 3.16 1.20
CA ASP A 114 5.75 2.81 2.35
C ASP A 114 6.74 1.68 2.06
N ASP A 115 6.53 0.90 1.00
CA ASP A 115 7.48 -0.12 0.52
C ASP A 115 8.65 0.50 -0.28
N VAL A 116 8.50 1.74 -0.77
CA VAL A 116 9.45 2.38 -1.68
C VAL A 116 10.35 3.35 -0.92
N LEU A 117 11.60 2.96 -0.73
CA LEU A 117 12.61 3.72 0.02
C LEU A 117 13.38 4.66 -0.89
N LEU A 118 13.65 5.87 -0.40
CA LEU A 118 14.47 6.88 -1.09
C LEU A 118 15.81 7.05 -0.40
N ASP A 119 16.81 7.49 -1.19
CA ASP A 119 18.15 7.82 -0.72
C ASP A 119 18.87 6.64 -0.06
N VAL A 120 18.71 5.45 -0.64
CA VAL A 120 19.39 4.23 -0.23
C VAL A 120 20.80 4.16 -0.82
N GLU A 121 21.70 3.41 -0.19
CA GLU A 121 23.09 3.25 -0.68
C GLU A 121 23.13 2.46 -1.99
N GLU A 122 22.34 1.39 -2.05
CA GLU A 122 22.20 0.54 -3.24
C GLU A 122 20.75 0.57 -3.73
N GLY A 123 20.54 0.79 -5.02
CA GLY A 123 19.22 0.87 -5.60
C GLY A 123 19.21 1.38 -7.03
N MET A 124 18.02 1.56 -7.59
CA MET A 124 17.81 2.06 -8.95
C MET A 124 17.78 3.59 -8.95
N ASP A 125 18.44 4.23 -9.91
CA ASP A 125 18.33 5.68 -10.11
C ASP A 125 16.97 6.02 -10.72
N CYS A 126 16.09 6.65 -9.95
CA CYS A 126 14.77 7.11 -10.39
C CYS A 126 14.70 8.64 -10.40
N LEU A 127 13.85 9.18 -11.26
CA LEU A 127 13.62 10.62 -11.39
C LEU A 127 12.42 11.02 -10.53
N ILE A 128 12.58 12.03 -9.68
CA ILE A 128 11.45 12.68 -8.99
C ILE A 128 10.64 13.48 -10.01
N THR A 129 9.39 13.09 -10.23
CA THR A 129 8.49 13.76 -11.19
C THR A 129 7.46 14.66 -10.53
N ASP A 130 7.08 14.36 -9.30
CA ASP A 130 6.14 15.17 -8.53
C ASP A 130 6.33 14.98 -7.03
N ARG A 131 5.80 15.91 -6.23
CA ARG A 131 5.80 15.83 -4.77
C ARG A 131 4.57 16.49 -4.16
N HIS A 132 4.00 15.86 -3.16
CA HIS A 132 2.88 16.38 -2.38
C HIS A 132 3.22 16.42 -0.89
N PHE A 133 3.31 17.61 -0.34
CA PHE A 133 3.55 17.80 1.08
C PHE A 133 2.29 17.50 1.88
N LYS A 134 2.39 16.56 2.84
CA LYS A 134 1.28 16.11 3.71
C LYS A 134 1.51 16.43 5.19
N GLY A 135 2.26 17.49 5.50
CA GLY A 135 2.62 17.85 6.85
C GLY A 135 3.85 17.09 7.36
N ALA A 136 3.65 16.06 8.19
CA ALA A 136 4.76 15.26 8.72
C ALA A 136 5.46 14.39 7.66
N GLN A 137 4.85 14.23 6.50
CA GLN A 137 5.33 13.36 5.41
C GLN A 137 5.25 14.09 4.07
N ILE A 138 6.03 13.60 3.11
CA ILE A 138 5.96 13.99 1.69
C ILE A 138 5.69 12.72 0.86
N MET A 139 4.69 12.80 -0.02
CA MET A 139 4.46 11.80 -1.06
C MET A 139 5.22 12.20 -2.30
N TYR A 140 6.13 11.37 -2.75
CA TYR A 140 6.86 11.54 -4.00
C TYR A 140 6.29 10.64 -5.08
N THR A 141 6.23 11.17 -6.30
CA THR A 141 6.04 10.38 -7.52
C THR A 141 7.38 10.27 -8.23
N LEU A 142 7.75 9.04 -8.55
CA LEU A 142 9.04 8.70 -9.14
C LEU A 142 8.82 8.02 -10.50
N ARG A 143 9.77 8.21 -11.41
CA ARG A 143 9.81 7.46 -12.66
C ARG A 143 11.10 6.68 -12.75
N THR A 144 10.97 5.37 -13.02
CA THR A 144 12.09 4.47 -13.25
C THR A 144 12.72 4.74 -14.64
N PRO A 145 13.95 4.30 -14.91
CA PRO A 145 14.52 4.33 -16.25
C PRO A 145 13.70 3.55 -17.30
N GLY A 146 12.96 2.52 -16.86
CA GLY A 146 12.05 1.73 -17.69
C GLY A 146 10.72 2.42 -17.99
N GLY A 147 10.41 3.54 -17.30
CA GLY A 147 9.18 4.30 -17.49
C GLY A 147 8.08 4.01 -16.48
N ASP A 148 8.27 3.04 -15.60
CA ASP A 148 7.31 2.73 -14.52
C ASP A 148 7.20 3.91 -13.55
N GLU A 149 5.99 4.13 -13.05
CA GLU A 149 5.72 5.12 -12.01
C GLU A 149 5.64 4.45 -10.64
N LEU A 150 6.33 5.03 -9.66
CA LEU A 150 6.31 4.58 -8.26
C LEU A 150 5.85 5.72 -7.36
N LEU A 151 5.31 5.35 -6.20
CA LEU A 151 5.01 6.30 -5.12
C LEU A 151 5.91 5.98 -3.94
N SER A 152 6.39 7.01 -3.25
CA SER A 152 7.12 6.84 -1.98
C SER A 152 6.63 7.87 -0.95
N LEU A 153 6.38 7.41 0.26
CA LEU A 153 5.94 8.24 1.38
C LEU A 153 7.04 8.29 2.43
N VAL A 154 7.67 9.44 2.54
CA VAL A 154 8.82 9.64 3.44
C VAL A 154 8.58 10.77 4.44
N PRO A 155 9.33 10.81 5.56
CA PRO A 155 9.29 11.92 6.50
C PRO A 155 9.59 13.26 5.83
N SER A 156 8.91 14.33 6.25
CA SER A 156 8.95 15.66 5.60
C SER A 156 10.32 16.36 5.63
N HIS A 157 11.25 15.89 6.46
CA HIS A 157 12.62 16.42 6.49
C HIS A 157 13.50 15.91 5.34
N LEU A 158 13.06 14.87 4.62
CA LEU A 158 13.72 14.40 3.40
C LEU A 158 13.15 15.18 2.20
N ASP A 159 13.60 16.44 2.05
CA ASP A 159 13.11 17.38 1.03
C ASP A 159 13.96 17.30 -0.24
N ILE A 160 13.48 16.55 -1.23
CA ILE A 160 14.13 16.34 -2.52
C ILE A 160 13.38 17.15 -3.61
N ASN A 161 14.12 17.83 -4.48
CA ASN A 161 13.50 18.63 -5.52
C ASN A 161 13.01 17.80 -6.71
N ILE A 162 11.92 18.26 -7.32
CA ILE A 162 11.44 17.71 -8.61
C ILE A 162 12.56 17.84 -9.65
N GLY A 163 12.74 16.82 -10.46
CA GLY A 163 13.79 16.74 -11.47
C GLY A 163 15.12 16.16 -10.96
N GLN A 164 15.28 15.95 -9.68
CA GLN A 164 16.44 15.24 -9.13
C GLN A 164 16.33 13.72 -9.32
N LYS A 165 17.48 13.07 -9.49
CA LYS A 165 17.60 11.61 -9.44
C LYS A 165 17.94 11.18 -8.02
N VAL A 166 17.30 10.13 -7.58
CA VAL A 166 17.52 9.51 -6.28
C VAL A 166 17.65 7.99 -6.44
N LYS A 167 18.41 7.37 -5.56
CA LYS A 167 18.46 5.92 -5.48
C LYS A 167 17.25 5.40 -4.73
N VAL A 168 16.55 4.45 -5.36
CA VAL A 168 15.31 3.86 -4.88
C VAL A 168 15.55 2.39 -4.58
N GLY A 169 15.19 1.97 -3.38
CA GLY A 169 15.09 0.59 -2.96
C GLY A 169 13.63 0.18 -2.71
N VAL A 170 13.40 -1.10 -2.62
CA VAL A 170 12.10 -1.67 -2.24
C VAL A 170 12.29 -2.55 -1.02
N ASP A 171 11.53 -2.28 0.03
CA ASP A 171 11.43 -3.11 1.24
C ASP A 171 9.97 -3.51 1.42
N ALA A 172 9.56 -4.54 0.69
CA ALA A 172 8.20 -5.07 0.73
C ALA A 172 8.19 -6.36 1.56
N GLU A 173 7.96 -6.25 2.87
CA GLU A 173 7.81 -7.43 3.74
C GLU A 173 6.64 -8.30 3.25
N HIS A 174 5.54 -7.66 2.86
CA HIS A 174 4.36 -8.30 2.28
C HIS A 174 4.35 -8.07 0.77
N LEU A 175 5.06 -8.91 0.02
CA LEU A 175 5.06 -8.81 -1.45
C LEU A 175 3.67 -9.18 -1.99
N ILE A 176 2.91 -8.18 -2.41
CA ILE A 176 1.53 -8.34 -2.92
C ILE A 176 1.59 -8.58 -4.41
N VAL A 177 1.12 -9.74 -4.85
CA VAL A 177 1.22 -10.19 -6.24
C VAL A 177 -0.13 -10.64 -6.76
N PHE A 178 -0.48 -10.18 -7.96
CA PHE A 178 -1.68 -10.60 -8.67
C PHE A 178 -1.32 -11.25 -10.00
N ARG A 179 -1.90 -12.40 -10.29
CA ARG A 179 -1.73 -13.05 -11.59
C ARG A 179 -2.36 -12.21 -12.70
N GLN A 180 -1.63 -12.06 -13.82
CA GLN A 180 -2.15 -11.41 -15.03
C GLN A 180 -3.13 -12.31 -15.79
#